data_06f6280f033ae66ba29a6a4707580614
#
_entry.id   06f6280f033ae66ba29a6a4707580614
#
_cell.length_a   1.000
_cell.length_b   1.000
_cell.length_c   1.000
_cell.angle_alpha   90.00
_cell.angle_beta   90.00
_cell.angle_gamma   90.00
#
_symmetry.space_group_name_H-M   'P 1'
#
loop_
_entity.id
_entity.type
_entity.pdbx_description
1 polymer ?
#
loop_
_entity_poly.entity_id
_entity_poly.type
_entity_poly.pdbx_seq_one_letter_code
_entity_poly.pdbx_strand_id
1 'polypeptide(L)'
;MNAKEIITSIIEKDERLSTIRLNTKTNKIEIGDDNIMSYDYDEILDKCKEEYPDTKFTKQTIKDVVSLFARENKYEPENNEPENKHNNSCPWYDKYEVDNKGKILKTQNNVLVLFENDPRFKDKFLYNEFTAYETYNNELIKDYNISDFRLICERELGFNNKDYIESTIQSITHKNSFNPFKDKLNEILWDGIERAETFFIKFIGVHDTTLNRSLTKKWFYAMMKRLYEPGCDFDNMLIIYDSKQGTGKSKIVQRLIESLGVNYGYDTSISCDNRDKDNVDKLNKTWIVGIDEMQEFLKRNPEQTKQFLAQSFDTARLSYAKRSEQYLRHCVFYGNSNIEYFLKDYTSNFERRYWIMEADGEVHDKEWWDNNLTVEYCQQVLAEMKYFYETNHSFYYTGLSLKEQEELKEVQFRHKTLNNDDLLQYKIFNVLDKDYANTNFNNYDEFYNCAINSDVRVITETSAEFFGEKTTDESAGGQINKIPVKWIKMLVEEAFKRTVSTQYITALISIKWEYKKAKYNNVTTNCYVRIEK
;
A
#
# COMPACT_ATOMS: atom_id res chain seq x y z
N MET A 1 18.41 -23.82 31.24
CA MET A 1 17.68 -24.99 30.68
C MET A 1 17.92 -25.00 29.17
N ASN A 2 18.13 -26.18 28.61
CA ASN A 2 18.17 -26.29 27.14
C ASN A 2 16.74 -26.35 26.58
N ALA A 3 16.59 -26.18 25.24
CA ALA A 3 15.27 -26.12 24.61
C ALA A 3 14.40 -27.38 24.89
N LYS A 4 15.02 -28.56 25.03
CA LYS A 4 14.29 -29.80 25.35
C LYS A 4 13.74 -29.79 26.77
N GLU A 5 14.55 -29.37 27.73
CA GLU A 5 14.14 -29.26 29.14
C GLU A 5 13.00 -28.26 29.33
N ILE A 6 13.03 -27.14 28.59
CA ILE A 6 11.97 -26.13 28.60
C ILE A 6 10.66 -26.73 28.08
N ILE A 7 10.69 -27.38 26.90
CA ILE A 7 9.50 -28.00 26.28
C ILE A 7 8.90 -29.06 27.22
N THR A 8 9.73 -29.93 27.79
CA THR A 8 9.26 -30.94 28.73
C THR A 8 8.60 -30.30 29.96
N SER A 9 9.21 -29.27 30.54
CA SER A 9 8.63 -28.56 31.69
C SER A 9 7.28 -27.89 31.37
N ILE A 10 7.09 -27.38 30.15
CA ILE A 10 5.82 -26.80 29.71
C ILE A 10 4.75 -27.90 29.56
N ILE A 11 5.11 -29.03 28.96
CA ILE A 11 4.20 -30.18 28.82
C ILE A 11 3.76 -30.70 30.21
N GLU A 12 4.68 -30.85 31.15
CA GLU A 12 4.38 -31.37 32.50
C GLU A 12 3.52 -30.43 33.34
N LYS A 13 3.63 -29.11 33.12
CA LYS A 13 2.87 -28.10 33.88
C LYS A 13 1.45 -27.88 33.38
N ASP A 14 1.19 -28.23 32.15
CA ASP A 14 -0.12 -28.04 31.54
C ASP A 14 -1.00 -29.24 31.73
N GLU A 15 -2.20 -29.04 32.28
CA GLU A 15 -3.13 -30.12 32.65
C GLU A 15 -3.52 -30.99 31.45
N ARG A 16 -3.69 -30.40 30.26
CA ARG A 16 -4.04 -31.11 29.03
C ARG A 16 -2.80 -31.75 28.39
N LEU A 17 -1.71 -30.99 28.21
CA LEU A 17 -0.49 -31.46 27.54
C LEU A 17 0.21 -32.59 28.33
N SER A 18 0.11 -32.60 29.65
CA SER A 18 0.65 -33.68 30.51
C SER A 18 0.02 -35.05 30.24
N THR A 19 -1.13 -35.10 29.56
CA THR A 19 -1.78 -36.33 29.13
C THR A 19 -1.21 -36.98 27.88
N ILE A 20 -0.16 -36.38 27.26
CA ILE A 20 0.51 -36.93 26.06
C ILE A 20 1.11 -38.31 26.37
N ARG A 21 0.72 -39.33 25.59
CA ARG A 21 1.11 -40.72 25.76
C ARG A 21 1.22 -41.48 24.43
N LEU A 22 1.96 -42.58 24.42
CA LEU A 22 2.05 -43.47 23.27
C LEU A 22 1.12 -44.68 23.45
N ASN A 23 0.13 -44.82 22.57
CA ASN A 23 -0.69 -46.01 22.47
C ASN A 23 0.11 -47.16 21.85
N THR A 24 0.39 -48.21 22.61
CA THR A 24 1.24 -49.33 22.17
C THR A 24 0.58 -50.22 21.12
N LYS A 25 -0.77 -50.28 21.08
CA LYS A 25 -1.51 -51.04 20.06
C LYS A 25 -1.54 -50.37 18.69
N THR A 26 -1.78 -49.05 18.65
CA THR A 26 -1.87 -48.30 17.42
C THR A 26 -0.53 -47.71 16.98
N ASN A 27 0.45 -47.65 17.87
CA ASN A 27 1.74 -46.98 17.73
C ASN A 27 1.58 -45.49 17.40
N LYS A 28 0.52 -44.84 17.90
CA LYS A 28 0.22 -43.42 17.73
C LYS A 28 0.42 -42.64 19.00
N ILE A 29 0.78 -41.37 18.88
CA ILE A 29 0.85 -40.45 20.02
C ILE A 29 -0.55 -39.85 20.21
N GLU A 30 -1.00 -39.86 21.43
CA GLU A 30 -2.30 -39.37 21.85
C GLU A 30 -2.16 -38.30 22.94
N ILE A 31 -3.14 -37.41 23.04
CA ILE A 31 -3.29 -36.39 24.07
C ILE A 31 -4.70 -36.52 24.65
N GLY A 32 -4.81 -36.88 25.95
CA GLY A 32 -6.06 -37.38 26.48
C GLY A 32 -6.45 -38.66 25.77
N ASP A 33 -7.64 -38.69 25.19
CA ASP A 33 -8.13 -39.81 24.40
C ASP A 33 -8.02 -39.61 22.90
N ASP A 34 -7.39 -38.51 22.46
CA ASP A 34 -7.30 -38.09 21.10
C ASP A 34 -5.90 -38.27 20.50
N ASN A 35 -5.81 -38.52 19.16
CA ASN A 35 -4.51 -38.47 18.48
C ASN A 35 -4.00 -37.02 18.48
N ILE A 36 -2.69 -36.83 18.71
CA ILE A 36 -2.06 -35.52 18.65
C ILE A 36 -2.13 -34.94 17.22
N MET A 37 -2.52 -33.69 17.09
CA MET A 37 -2.71 -32.98 15.84
C MET A 37 -1.65 -31.90 15.64
N SER A 38 -1.59 -31.31 14.45
CA SER A 38 -0.62 -30.25 14.14
C SER A 38 -0.79 -29.02 15.03
N TYR A 39 -2.03 -28.67 15.41
CA TYR A 39 -2.32 -27.53 16.28
C TYR A 39 -1.85 -27.76 17.73
N ASP A 40 -1.80 -29.01 18.22
CA ASP A 40 -1.25 -29.31 19.55
C ASP A 40 0.26 -28.99 19.60
N TYR A 41 0.98 -29.27 18.52
CA TYR A 41 2.40 -28.88 18.40
C TYR A 41 2.56 -27.37 18.30
N ASP A 42 1.64 -26.66 17.64
CA ASP A 42 1.65 -25.22 17.54
C ASP A 42 1.33 -24.57 18.89
N GLU A 43 0.37 -25.09 19.65
CA GLU A 43 0.07 -24.66 21.02
C GLU A 43 1.30 -24.77 21.93
N ILE A 44 2.00 -25.91 21.88
CA ILE A 44 3.23 -26.09 22.68
C ILE A 44 4.30 -25.09 22.22
N LEU A 45 4.46 -24.86 20.93
CA LEU A 45 5.42 -23.92 20.38
C LEU A 45 5.14 -22.48 20.84
N ASP A 46 3.88 -22.09 20.84
CA ASP A 46 3.48 -20.72 21.23
C ASP A 46 3.65 -20.50 22.73
N LYS A 47 3.30 -21.46 23.58
CA LYS A 47 3.59 -21.43 25.02
C LYS A 47 5.10 -21.34 25.30
N CYS A 48 5.91 -22.05 24.53
CA CYS A 48 7.37 -21.99 24.65
C CYS A 48 7.92 -20.59 24.33
N LYS A 49 7.40 -19.95 23.28
CA LYS A 49 7.82 -18.60 22.91
C LYS A 49 7.34 -17.52 23.87
N GLU A 50 6.15 -17.69 24.41
CA GLU A 50 5.56 -16.77 25.38
C GLU A 50 6.35 -16.77 26.70
N GLU A 51 6.67 -17.96 27.24
CA GLU A 51 7.40 -18.08 28.51
C GLU A 51 8.93 -17.83 28.37
N TYR A 52 9.51 -18.12 27.18
CA TYR A 52 10.96 -18.03 26.92
C TYR A 52 11.27 -17.35 25.58
N PRO A 53 11.03 -16.05 25.44
CA PRO A 53 11.13 -15.33 24.15
C PRO A 53 12.54 -15.31 23.56
N ASP A 54 13.58 -15.40 24.38
CA ASP A 54 14.98 -15.38 23.93
C ASP A 54 15.49 -16.75 23.44
N THR A 55 14.69 -17.80 23.54
CA THR A 55 15.08 -19.17 23.17
C THR A 55 14.49 -19.55 21.81
N LYS A 56 15.34 -20.07 20.90
CA LYS A 56 14.87 -20.53 19.58
C LYS A 56 14.24 -21.91 19.68
N PHE A 57 12.94 -21.97 19.39
CA PHE A 57 12.20 -23.22 19.23
C PHE A 57 11.86 -23.45 17.75
N THR A 58 11.96 -24.70 17.30
CA THR A 58 11.49 -25.11 15.98
C THR A 58 10.36 -26.13 16.14
N LYS A 59 9.45 -26.18 15.18
CA LYS A 59 8.36 -27.19 15.19
C LYS A 59 8.91 -28.62 15.20
N GLN A 60 10.08 -28.85 14.58
CA GLN A 60 10.74 -30.15 14.61
C GLN A 60 11.24 -30.50 16.03
N THR A 61 11.83 -29.54 16.74
CA THR A 61 12.26 -29.74 18.14
C THR A 61 11.08 -30.09 19.05
N ILE A 62 9.93 -29.43 18.87
CA ILE A 62 8.70 -29.74 19.61
C ILE A 62 8.27 -31.18 19.33
N LYS A 63 8.17 -31.60 18.06
CA LYS A 63 7.80 -32.95 17.66
C LYS A 63 8.71 -34.02 18.25
N ASP A 64 10.02 -33.77 18.25
CA ASP A 64 11.02 -34.71 18.78
C ASP A 64 10.84 -34.89 20.31
N VAL A 65 10.63 -33.79 21.05
CA VAL A 65 10.43 -33.85 22.52
C VAL A 65 9.09 -34.49 22.87
N VAL A 66 8.00 -34.13 22.18
CA VAL A 66 6.69 -34.75 22.34
C VAL A 66 6.75 -36.26 22.08
N SER A 67 7.48 -36.68 21.05
CA SER A 67 7.65 -38.09 20.74
C SER A 67 8.44 -38.85 21.81
N LEU A 68 9.43 -38.21 22.42
CA LEU A 68 10.18 -38.81 23.54
C LEU A 68 9.31 -38.89 24.77
N PHE A 69 8.63 -37.79 25.13
CA PHE A 69 7.70 -37.73 26.27
C PHE A 69 6.59 -38.78 26.16
N ALA A 70 5.98 -38.92 24.99
CA ALA A 70 4.94 -39.93 24.76
C ALA A 70 5.48 -41.37 24.86
N ARG A 71 6.75 -41.62 24.47
CA ARG A 71 7.39 -42.95 24.62
C ARG A 71 7.70 -43.31 26.07
N GLU A 72 7.96 -42.32 26.92
CA GLU A 72 8.16 -42.51 28.35
C GLU A 72 6.83 -42.79 29.05
N ASN A 73 5.74 -42.18 28.54
CA ASN A 73 4.37 -42.37 29.05
C ASN A 73 3.57 -43.36 28.17
N LYS A 74 4.07 -44.57 28.00
CA LYS A 74 3.37 -45.62 27.26
C LYS A 74 2.21 -46.17 28.03
N TYR A 75 1.11 -46.45 27.34
CA TYR A 75 -0.01 -47.19 27.90
C TYR A 75 -0.52 -48.26 26.91
N GLU A 76 -1.06 -49.32 27.45
CA GLU A 76 -1.74 -50.36 26.69
C GLU A 76 -3.25 -50.24 26.99
N PRO A 77 -4.06 -49.84 25.98
CA PRO A 77 -5.49 -49.77 26.22
C PRO A 77 -6.05 -51.15 26.55
N GLU A 78 -6.86 -51.24 27.60
CA GLU A 78 -7.55 -52.48 27.95
C GLU A 78 -8.38 -52.99 26.78
N ASN A 79 -8.43 -54.36 26.60
CA ASN A 79 -9.22 -55.02 25.57
C ASN A 79 -10.71 -54.90 25.93
N ASN A 80 -11.29 -53.76 25.69
CA ASN A 80 -12.72 -53.68 25.47
C ASN A 80 -12.95 -53.99 24.00
N GLU A 81 -13.58 -55.12 23.67
CA GLU A 81 -14.17 -55.38 22.36
C GLU A 81 -14.96 -54.13 21.95
N PRO A 82 -15.01 -53.78 20.68
CA PRO A 82 -15.74 -52.61 20.25
C PRO A 82 -17.23 -52.86 20.47
N GLU A 83 -17.70 -52.68 21.67
CA GLU A 83 -19.08 -52.26 21.85
C GLU A 83 -19.20 -50.97 21.04
N ASN A 84 -20.15 -50.94 20.11
CA ASN A 84 -20.62 -49.75 19.40
C ASN A 84 -21.12 -48.69 20.41
N LYS A 85 -20.22 -48.17 21.24
CA LYS A 85 -20.41 -46.98 22.02
C LYS A 85 -19.92 -45.82 21.17
N HIS A 86 -20.68 -45.42 20.15
CA HIS A 86 -20.79 -44.02 19.86
C HIS A 86 -21.27 -43.38 21.15
N ASN A 87 -20.34 -42.80 21.90
CA ASN A 87 -20.61 -42.19 23.18
C ASN A 87 -21.79 -41.23 23.02
N ASN A 88 -22.90 -41.48 23.73
CA ASN A 88 -24.01 -40.54 23.96
C ASN A 88 -23.55 -39.25 24.69
N SER A 89 -22.26 -38.95 24.71
CA SER A 89 -21.67 -37.79 25.35
C SER A 89 -21.49 -36.57 24.41
N CYS A 90 -21.73 -36.73 23.07
CA CYS A 90 -21.70 -35.62 22.17
C CYS A 90 -23.04 -34.85 22.22
N PRO A 91 -23.09 -33.63 22.76
CA PRO A 91 -24.34 -32.89 22.98
C PRO A 91 -25.15 -32.62 21.70
N TRP A 92 -24.56 -32.78 20.51
CA TRP A 92 -25.21 -32.58 19.20
C TRP A 92 -25.40 -33.88 18.41
N TYR A 93 -25.27 -35.07 19.05
CA TYR A 93 -25.42 -36.35 18.38
C TYR A 93 -26.78 -36.48 17.68
N ASP A 94 -27.85 -36.02 18.32
CA ASP A 94 -29.23 -36.07 17.82
C ASP A 94 -29.44 -35.22 16.54
N LYS A 95 -28.48 -34.38 16.19
CA LYS A 95 -28.51 -33.58 14.96
C LYS A 95 -27.97 -34.31 13.74
N TYR A 96 -27.24 -35.44 13.96
CA TYR A 96 -26.71 -36.20 12.84
C TYR A 96 -27.81 -37.01 12.13
N GLU A 97 -27.67 -37.08 10.83
CA GLU A 97 -28.42 -38.03 9.99
C GLU A 97 -27.87 -39.42 10.22
N VAL A 98 -28.75 -40.34 10.69
CA VAL A 98 -28.37 -41.72 11.00
C VAL A 98 -29.22 -42.71 10.19
N ASP A 99 -28.73 -43.92 9.97
CA ASP A 99 -29.49 -45.01 9.39
C ASP A 99 -30.44 -45.66 10.43
N ASN A 100 -31.24 -46.62 9.99
CA ASN A 100 -32.19 -47.34 10.85
C ASN A 100 -31.53 -48.11 12.00
N LYS A 101 -30.22 -48.21 12.02
CA LYS A 101 -29.44 -48.88 13.08
C LYS A 101 -28.69 -47.88 13.97
N GLY A 102 -28.93 -46.56 13.81
CA GLY A 102 -28.27 -45.49 14.55
C GLY A 102 -26.85 -45.15 14.06
N LYS A 103 -26.41 -45.69 12.92
CA LYS A 103 -25.08 -45.38 12.39
C LYS A 103 -25.12 -44.04 11.59
N ILE A 104 -24.15 -43.17 11.86
CA ILE A 104 -24.00 -41.89 11.16
C ILE A 104 -23.87 -42.09 9.63
N LEU A 105 -24.71 -41.44 8.87
CA LEU A 105 -24.67 -41.47 7.40
C LEU A 105 -23.48 -40.64 6.87
N LYS A 106 -22.89 -41.10 5.76
CA LYS A 106 -21.76 -40.43 5.11
C LYS A 106 -22.26 -39.29 4.22
N THR A 107 -22.81 -38.24 4.84
CA THR A 107 -23.38 -37.08 4.15
C THR A 107 -22.60 -35.82 4.42
N GLN A 108 -22.69 -34.84 3.49
CA GLN A 108 -22.11 -33.52 3.69
C GLN A 108 -22.80 -32.79 4.87
N ASN A 109 -24.11 -33.04 5.08
CA ASN A 109 -24.84 -32.44 6.19
C ASN A 109 -24.26 -32.87 7.54
N ASN A 110 -23.80 -34.11 7.70
CA ASN A 110 -23.15 -34.55 8.92
C ASN A 110 -21.79 -33.90 9.15
N VAL A 111 -21.04 -33.57 8.10
CA VAL A 111 -19.84 -32.73 8.22
C VAL A 111 -20.21 -31.31 8.68
N LEU A 112 -21.30 -30.75 8.15
CA LEU A 112 -21.81 -29.44 8.57
C LEU A 112 -22.21 -29.43 10.05
N VAL A 113 -22.96 -30.46 10.50
CA VAL A 113 -23.35 -30.59 11.89
C VAL A 113 -22.13 -30.64 12.81
N LEU A 114 -21.08 -31.42 12.45
CA LEU A 114 -19.82 -31.44 13.18
C LEU A 114 -19.20 -30.06 13.28
N PHE A 115 -19.03 -29.37 12.15
CA PHE A 115 -18.32 -28.10 12.10
C PHE A 115 -19.08 -26.93 12.75
N GLU A 116 -20.39 -26.97 12.80
CA GLU A 116 -21.21 -25.95 13.47
C GLU A 116 -21.33 -26.15 14.99
N ASN A 117 -21.10 -27.37 15.50
CA ASN A 117 -21.36 -27.68 16.91
C ASN A 117 -20.11 -28.06 17.72
N ASP A 118 -19.11 -28.69 17.10
CA ASP A 118 -17.90 -29.10 17.79
C ASP A 118 -17.05 -27.90 18.21
N PRO A 119 -16.64 -27.77 19.47
CA PRO A 119 -15.82 -26.65 19.97
C PRO A 119 -14.50 -26.44 19.22
N ARG A 120 -13.99 -27.47 18.54
CA ARG A 120 -12.79 -27.36 17.70
C ARG A 120 -13.03 -26.52 16.48
N PHE A 121 -14.27 -26.48 15.95
CA PHE A 121 -14.63 -25.84 14.67
C PHE A 121 -15.62 -24.69 14.79
N LYS A 122 -16.49 -24.76 15.79
CA LYS A 122 -17.58 -23.81 15.99
C LYS A 122 -17.05 -22.38 16.02
N ASP A 123 -17.64 -21.52 15.19
CA ASP A 123 -17.35 -20.08 15.08
C ASP A 123 -15.91 -19.74 14.65
N LYS A 124 -15.13 -20.74 14.17
CA LYS A 124 -13.72 -20.57 13.80
C LYS A 124 -13.48 -20.50 12.30
N PHE A 125 -14.46 -20.89 11.50
CA PHE A 125 -14.40 -20.75 10.05
C PHE A 125 -14.99 -19.41 9.61
N LEU A 126 -14.15 -18.51 9.09
CA LEU A 126 -14.53 -17.17 8.69
C LEU A 126 -14.02 -16.88 7.28
N TYR A 127 -14.74 -16.04 6.54
CA TYR A 127 -14.29 -15.50 5.27
C TYR A 127 -13.73 -14.10 5.47
N ASN A 128 -12.47 -13.93 5.14
CA ASN A 128 -11.84 -12.62 5.16
C ASN A 128 -12.16 -11.89 3.86
N GLU A 129 -13.11 -10.94 3.92
CA GLU A 129 -13.57 -10.17 2.75
C GLU A 129 -12.48 -9.31 2.11
N PHE A 130 -11.47 -8.90 2.91
CA PHE A 130 -10.40 -8.08 2.41
C PHE A 130 -9.42 -8.89 1.54
N THR A 131 -9.01 -10.07 1.99
CA THR A 131 -8.05 -10.92 1.26
C THR A 131 -8.73 -11.93 0.33
N ALA A 132 -10.06 -12.07 0.40
CA ALA A 132 -10.85 -13.09 -0.28
C ALA A 132 -10.42 -14.53 0.05
N TYR A 133 -9.98 -14.76 1.30
CA TYR A 133 -9.55 -16.08 1.77
C TYR A 133 -10.42 -16.63 2.88
N GLU A 134 -10.59 -17.94 2.84
CA GLU A 134 -11.16 -18.71 3.94
C GLU A 134 -10.13 -18.86 5.05
N THR A 135 -10.57 -18.65 6.30
CA THR A 135 -9.70 -18.71 7.48
C THR A 135 -10.25 -19.71 8.51
N TYR A 136 -9.35 -20.26 9.29
CA TYR A 136 -9.63 -21.06 10.48
C TYR A 136 -8.79 -20.52 11.64
N ASN A 137 -9.41 -20.17 12.75
CA ASN A 137 -8.77 -19.45 13.86
C ASN A 137 -8.06 -18.16 13.41
N ASN A 138 -8.67 -17.39 12.52
CA ASN A 138 -8.12 -16.16 11.92
C ASN A 138 -6.85 -16.36 11.06
N GLU A 139 -6.45 -17.59 10.78
CA GLU A 139 -5.34 -17.91 9.90
C GLU A 139 -5.83 -18.52 8.58
N LEU A 140 -5.08 -18.28 7.50
CA LEU A 140 -5.35 -18.87 6.19
C LEU A 140 -5.41 -20.41 6.28
N ILE A 141 -6.47 -21.01 5.77
CA ILE A 141 -6.59 -22.47 5.67
C ILE A 141 -5.56 -22.99 4.67
N LYS A 142 -4.70 -23.92 5.13
CA LYS A 142 -3.65 -24.56 4.34
C LYS A 142 -3.96 -26.05 4.14
N ASP A 143 -3.24 -26.71 3.23
CA ASP A 143 -3.43 -28.14 2.93
C ASP A 143 -3.32 -29.04 4.15
N TYR A 144 -2.46 -28.71 5.10
CA TYR A 144 -2.33 -29.50 6.34
C TYR A 144 -3.58 -29.39 7.21
N ASN A 145 -4.23 -28.21 7.27
CA ASN A 145 -5.48 -28.05 8.00
C ASN A 145 -6.57 -28.97 7.41
N ILE A 146 -6.70 -29.00 6.08
CA ILE A 146 -7.63 -29.92 5.42
C ILE A 146 -7.34 -31.37 5.77
N SER A 147 -6.07 -31.75 5.87
CA SER A 147 -5.66 -33.09 6.27
C SER A 147 -6.04 -33.40 7.71
N ASP A 148 -5.85 -32.46 8.64
CA ASP A 148 -6.26 -32.58 10.04
C ASP A 148 -7.79 -32.68 10.16
N PHE A 149 -8.54 -31.85 9.43
CA PHE A 149 -10.01 -31.91 9.44
C PHE A 149 -10.52 -33.24 8.91
N ARG A 150 -9.87 -33.84 7.90
CA ARG A 150 -10.20 -35.16 7.39
C ARG A 150 -10.01 -36.24 8.45
N LEU A 151 -8.91 -36.18 9.20
CA LEU A 151 -8.66 -37.15 10.29
C LEU A 151 -9.72 -37.02 11.40
N ILE A 152 -10.12 -35.80 11.74
CA ILE A 152 -11.18 -35.58 12.72
C ILE A 152 -12.52 -36.13 12.20
N CYS A 153 -12.89 -35.83 10.95
CA CYS A 153 -14.11 -36.37 10.35
C CYS A 153 -14.11 -37.91 10.30
N GLU A 154 -12.96 -38.52 9.97
CA GLU A 154 -12.82 -39.97 9.96
C GLU A 154 -13.09 -40.59 11.36
N ARG A 155 -12.56 -39.96 12.41
CA ARG A 155 -12.74 -40.40 13.77
C ARG A 155 -14.17 -40.20 14.28
N GLU A 156 -14.74 -39.01 14.05
CA GLU A 156 -16.06 -38.63 14.58
C GLU A 156 -17.23 -39.20 13.76
N LEU A 157 -17.10 -39.21 12.42
CA LEU A 157 -18.17 -39.56 11.48
C LEU A 157 -17.97 -40.92 10.80
N GLY A 158 -16.78 -41.51 10.94
CA GLY A 158 -16.43 -42.75 10.24
C GLY A 158 -16.19 -42.56 8.71
N PHE A 159 -15.94 -41.36 8.25
CA PHE A 159 -15.56 -41.08 6.85
C PHE A 159 -14.80 -39.76 6.70
N ASN A 160 -14.03 -39.58 5.61
CA ASN A 160 -13.13 -38.42 5.40
C ASN A 160 -13.19 -37.88 3.96
N ASN A 161 -14.40 -37.69 3.42
CA ASN A 161 -14.58 -37.19 2.05
C ASN A 161 -14.07 -35.75 1.93
N LYS A 162 -12.99 -35.53 1.17
CA LYS A 162 -12.36 -34.22 0.99
C LYS A 162 -13.33 -33.18 0.40
N ASP A 163 -14.10 -33.56 -0.63
CA ASP A 163 -15.02 -32.63 -1.30
C ASP A 163 -16.15 -32.17 -0.38
N TYR A 164 -16.62 -33.04 0.51
CA TYR A 164 -17.63 -32.66 1.50
C TYR A 164 -17.07 -31.69 2.53
N ILE A 165 -15.83 -31.93 2.99
CA ILE A 165 -15.16 -31.07 3.97
C ILE A 165 -14.92 -29.70 3.36
N GLU A 166 -14.29 -29.61 2.18
CA GLU A 166 -14.00 -28.32 1.51
C GLU A 166 -15.30 -27.55 1.19
N SER A 167 -16.32 -28.21 0.64
CA SER A 167 -17.58 -27.54 0.32
C SER A 167 -18.37 -27.11 1.57
N THR A 168 -18.22 -27.82 2.67
CA THR A 168 -18.80 -27.42 3.96
C THR A 168 -18.09 -26.21 4.53
N ILE A 169 -16.75 -26.19 4.53
CA ILE A 169 -15.94 -25.02 4.92
C ILE A 169 -16.37 -23.82 4.13
N GLN A 170 -16.42 -23.92 2.79
CA GLN A 170 -16.86 -22.85 1.90
C GLN A 170 -18.25 -22.33 2.25
N SER A 171 -19.20 -23.25 2.54
CA SER A 171 -20.57 -22.86 2.92
C SER A 171 -20.65 -22.12 4.26
N ILE A 172 -19.83 -22.50 5.24
CA ILE A 172 -19.80 -21.88 6.57
C ILE A 172 -19.10 -20.52 6.49
N THR A 173 -17.93 -20.46 5.86
CA THR A 173 -17.12 -19.24 5.75
C THR A 173 -17.87 -18.12 5.06
N HIS A 174 -18.57 -18.41 3.96
CA HIS A 174 -19.37 -17.38 3.25
C HIS A 174 -20.59 -16.86 4.05
N LYS A 175 -21.04 -17.57 5.07
CA LYS A 175 -22.07 -17.08 6.00
C LYS A 175 -21.48 -16.21 7.11
N ASN A 176 -20.20 -16.41 7.41
CA ASN A 176 -19.50 -15.80 8.53
C ASN A 176 -18.30 -15.01 7.99
N SER A 177 -18.58 -13.83 7.41
CA SER A 177 -17.53 -12.97 6.88
C SER A 177 -17.09 -11.90 7.87
N PHE A 178 -15.85 -11.45 7.73
CA PHE A 178 -15.28 -10.34 8.48
C PHE A 178 -14.32 -9.54 7.59
N ASN A 179 -14.11 -8.27 7.94
CA ASN A 179 -13.10 -7.43 7.31
C ASN A 179 -12.20 -6.82 8.39
N PRO A 180 -10.96 -7.28 8.56
CA PRO A 180 -10.11 -6.90 9.70
C PRO A 180 -9.85 -5.40 9.78
N PHE A 181 -9.78 -4.69 8.65
CA PHE A 181 -9.60 -3.25 8.64
C PHE A 181 -10.88 -2.51 9.05
N LYS A 182 -12.03 -2.88 8.49
CA LYS A 182 -13.33 -2.28 8.84
C LYS A 182 -13.66 -2.53 10.31
N ASP A 183 -13.44 -3.74 10.78
CA ASP A 183 -13.77 -4.14 12.14
C ASP A 183 -12.91 -3.35 13.13
N LYS A 184 -11.60 -3.25 12.89
CA LYS A 184 -10.70 -2.43 13.72
C LYS A 184 -11.04 -0.94 13.68
N LEU A 185 -11.35 -0.40 12.51
CA LEU A 185 -11.78 0.99 12.39
C LEU A 185 -13.11 1.27 13.11
N ASN A 186 -13.99 0.29 13.23
CA ASN A 186 -15.26 0.43 13.96
C ASN A 186 -15.07 0.43 15.49
N GLU A 187 -13.97 -0.12 15.98
CA GLU A 187 -13.60 -0.08 17.40
C GLU A 187 -13.04 1.29 17.84
N ILE A 188 -12.55 2.11 16.86
CA ILE A 188 -11.86 3.37 17.15
C ILE A 188 -12.82 4.53 16.96
N LEU A 189 -13.02 5.31 18.03
CA LEU A 189 -13.77 6.55 17.98
C LEU A 189 -12.83 7.73 17.73
N TRP A 190 -13.19 8.59 16.77
CA TRP A 190 -12.45 9.84 16.53
C TRP A 190 -12.63 10.80 17.69
N ASP A 191 -11.53 11.41 18.15
CA ASP A 191 -11.50 12.35 19.26
C ASP A 191 -11.91 13.80 18.88
N GLY A 192 -12.24 14.04 17.61
CA GLY A 192 -12.65 15.35 17.10
C GLY A 192 -11.48 16.28 16.73
N ILE A 193 -10.22 15.82 16.82
CA ILE A 193 -9.05 16.64 16.46
C ILE A 193 -8.60 16.29 15.05
N GLU A 194 -8.56 17.30 14.18
CA GLU A 194 -8.09 17.14 12.78
C GLU A 194 -6.58 16.95 12.71
N ARG A 195 -6.14 15.91 12.02
CA ARG A 195 -4.73 15.50 11.85
C ARG A 195 -4.40 15.08 10.43
N ALA A 196 -5.38 14.58 9.70
CA ALA A 196 -5.16 13.90 8.41
C ALA A 196 -4.55 14.84 7.36
N GLU A 197 -5.06 16.06 7.21
CA GLU A 197 -4.57 17.02 6.20
C GLU A 197 -3.11 17.42 6.42
N THR A 198 -2.63 17.39 7.67
CA THR A 198 -1.26 17.77 8.04
C THR A 198 -0.35 16.59 8.30
N PHE A 199 -0.80 15.36 8.05
CA PHE A 199 -0.09 14.15 8.39
C PHE A 199 1.32 14.09 7.76
N PHE A 200 1.41 14.26 6.45
CA PHE A 200 2.70 14.24 5.76
C PHE A 200 3.53 15.50 6.02
N ILE A 201 2.88 16.65 6.23
CA ILE A 201 3.55 17.91 6.61
C ILE A 201 4.31 17.71 7.93
N LYS A 202 3.63 17.19 8.94
CA LYS A 202 4.17 17.04 10.29
C LYS A 202 5.31 16.02 10.40
N PHE A 203 5.22 14.90 9.69
CA PHE A 203 6.14 13.77 9.90
C PHE A 203 7.18 13.59 8.79
N ILE A 204 6.92 14.11 7.60
CA ILE A 204 7.84 13.98 6.45
C ILE A 204 8.41 15.33 6.03
N GLY A 205 7.88 16.44 6.57
CA GLY A 205 8.31 17.77 6.17
C GLY A 205 7.79 18.18 4.79
N VAL A 206 6.66 17.64 4.35
CA VAL A 206 5.98 18.10 3.14
C VAL A 206 5.65 19.59 3.29
N HIS A 207 5.88 20.37 2.24
CA HIS A 207 5.60 21.81 2.27
C HIS A 207 4.13 22.08 2.60
N ASP A 208 3.89 22.96 3.56
CA ASP A 208 2.54 23.32 4.00
C ASP A 208 1.88 24.28 3.01
N THR A 209 1.20 23.72 2.02
CA THR A 209 0.45 24.46 1.00
C THR A 209 -1.00 23.99 0.96
N THR A 210 -1.90 24.86 0.45
CA THR A 210 -3.31 24.49 0.24
C THR A 210 -3.44 23.27 -0.68
N LEU A 211 -2.61 23.18 -1.72
CA LEU A 211 -2.57 22.04 -2.61
C LEU A 211 -2.22 20.76 -1.86
N ASN A 212 -1.12 20.74 -1.10
CA ASN A 212 -0.64 19.54 -0.41
C ASN A 212 -1.63 19.04 0.66
N ARG A 213 -2.28 19.95 1.38
CA ARG A 213 -3.39 19.62 2.31
C ARG A 213 -4.56 18.98 1.56
N SER A 214 -4.95 19.55 0.41
CA SER A 214 -6.03 19.02 -0.42
C SER A 214 -5.69 17.63 -0.99
N LEU A 215 -4.48 17.45 -1.53
CA LEU A 215 -4.01 16.15 -2.04
C LEU A 215 -4.03 15.08 -0.96
N THR A 216 -3.52 15.42 0.23
CA THR A 216 -3.50 14.51 1.38
C THR A 216 -4.91 14.10 1.79
N LYS A 217 -5.83 15.05 1.94
CA LYS A 217 -7.22 14.77 2.30
C LYS A 217 -7.93 13.91 1.27
N LYS A 218 -7.76 14.22 -0.02
CA LYS A 218 -8.37 13.45 -1.12
C LYS A 218 -7.82 12.03 -1.18
N TRP A 219 -6.51 11.85 -0.96
CA TRP A 219 -5.88 10.53 -0.96
C TRP A 219 -6.38 9.67 0.21
N PHE A 220 -6.46 10.22 1.42
CA PHE A 220 -7.04 9.51 2.57
C PHE A 220 -8.53 9.18 2.36
N TYR A 221 -9.29 10.12 1.78
CA TYR A 221 -10.69 9.85 1.46
C TYR A 221 -10.82 8.69 0.46
N ALA A 222 -10.01 8.69 -0.60
CA ALA A 222 -9.97 7.60 -1.57
C ALA A 222 -9.58 6.27 -0.92
N MET A 223 -8.64 6.29 0.02
CA MET A 223 -8.22 5.13 0.80
C MET A 223 -9.41 4.55 1.58
N MET A 224 -10.18 5.38 2.29
CA MET A 224 -11.41 4.94 2.98
C MET A 224 -12.46 4.45 2.00
N LYS A 225 -12.73 5.22 0.94
CA LYS A 225 -13.73 4.85 -0.06
C LYS A 225 -13.39 3.51 -0.74
N ARG A 226 -12.13 3.26 -1.08
CA ARG A 226 -11.67 1.98 -1.63
C ARG A 226 -11.85 0.81 -0.65
N LEU A 227 -11.74 1.04 0.65
CA LEU A 227 -12.00 0.02 1.66
C LEU A 227 -13.50 -0.32 1.76
N TYR A 228 -14.37 0.69 1.77
CA TYR A 228 -15.81 0.50 1.94
C TYR A 228 -16.54 0.20 0.63
N GLU A 229 -16.08 0.76 -0.47
CA GLU A 229 -16.60 0.61 -1.83
C GLU A 229 -15.49 0.13 -2.80
N PRO A 230 -15.01 -1.13 -2.68
CA PRO A 230 -13.98 -1.66 -3.56
C PRO A 230 -14.33 -1.48 -5.04
N GLY A 231 -13.35 -1.16 -5.87
CA GLY A 231 -13.54 -0.92 -7.30
C GLY A 231 -14.01 0.50 -7.65
N CYS A 232 -14.24 1.38 -6.68
CA CYS A 232 -14.56 2.78 -6.97
C CYS A 232 -13.42 3.48 -7.73
N ASP A 233 -13.77 4.52 -8.50
CA ASP A 233 -12.82 5.24 -9.34
C ASP A 233 -11.80 6.01 -8.50
N PHE A 234 -10.54 5.65 -8.64
CA PHE A 234 -9.40 6.43 -8.15
C PHE A 234 -8.14 5.98 -8.87
N ASP A 235 -7.70 6.72 -9.88
CA ASP A 235 -6.55 6.41 -10.72
C ASP A 235 -5.31 7.27 -10.40
N ASN A 236 -5.35 7.98 -9.28
CA ASN A 236 -4.28 8.86 -8.84
C ASN A 236 -3.31 8.14 -7.90
N MET A 237 -2.05 8.52 -7.98
CA MET A 237 -0.96 8.10 -7.09
C MET A 237 -0.41 9.30 -6.36
N LEU A 238 -0.38 9.23 -5.03
CA LEU A 238 0.28 10.24 -4.22
C LEU A 238 1.78 9.96 -4.19
N ILE A 239 2.61 10.94 -4.53
CA ILE A 239 4.07 10.80 -4.60
C ILE A 239 4.71 11.84 -3.69
N ILE A 240 5.61 11.40 -2.81
CA ILE A 240 6.43 12.31 -2.01
C ILE A 240 7.86 12.31 -2.57
N TYR A 241 8.27 13.49 -3.03
CA TYR A 241 9.65 13.77 -3.40
C TYR A 241 10.39 14.41 -2.22
N ASP A 242 11.55 13.89 -1.91
CA ASP A 242 12.50 14.47 -0.97
C ASP A 242 13.91 14.04 -1.39
N SER A 243 14.80 14.99 -1.64
CA SER A 243 16.19 14.72 -2.05
C SER A 243 16.96 13.91 -1.00
N LYS A 244 16.56 13.99 0.27
CA LYS A 244 17.17 13.24 1.35
C LYS A 244 16.61 11.82 1.43
N GLN A 245 17.51 10.88 1.70
CA GLN A 245 17.14 9.49 1.99
C GLN A 245 16.92 9.29 3.50
N GLY A 246 16.10 8.31 3.85
CA GLY A 246 15.88 7.94 5.25
C GLY A 246 14.94 8.86 6.05
N THR A 247 14.27 9.81 5.40
CA THR A 247 13.30 10.73 6.03
C THR A 247 11.97 10.06 6.44
N GLY A 248 11.82 8.74 6.23
CA GLY A 248 10.67 7.97 6.72
C GLY A 248 9.49 7.89 5.75
N LYS A 249 9.66 8.26 4.47
CA LYS A 249 8.58 8.26 3.46
C LYS A 249 7.78 6.95 3.40
N SER A 250 8.44 5.80 3.31
CA SER A 250 7.76 4.49 3.31
C SER A 250 7.26 4.10 4.70
N LYS A 251 8.03 4.41 5.74
CA LYS A 251 7.75 4.05 7.14
C LYS A 251 6.44 4.67 7.66
N ILE A 252 6.12 5.90 7.24
CA ILE A 252 4.92 6.60 7.72
C ILE A 252 3.63 5.87 7.31
N VAL A 253 3.53 5.42 6.06
CA VAL A 253 2.35 4.69 5.56
C VAL A 253 2.31 3.25 6.07
N GLN A 254 3.47 2.64 6.26
CA GLN A 254 3.58 1.33 6.90
C GLN A 254 3.05 1.37 8.33
N ARG A 255 3.52 2.32 9.17
CA ARG A 255 3.03 2.50 10.55
C ARG A 255 1.54 2.80 10.62
N LEU A 256 1.01 3.52 9.65
CA LEU A 256 -0.42 3.80 9.57
C LEU A 256 -1.23 2.50 9.48
N ILE A 257 -0.82 1.56 8.64
CA ILE A 257 -1.47 0.25 8.51
C ILE A 257 -1.22 -0.63 9.74
N GLU A 258 0.02 -0.71 10.21
CA GLU A 258 0.40 -1.51 11.38
C GLU A 258 -0.34 -1.09 12.65
N SER A 259 -0.76 0.19 12.75
CA SER A 259 -1.52 0.70 13.90
C SER A 259 -2.85 -0.02 14.14
N LEU A 260 -3.40 -0.66 13.12
CA LEU A 260 -4.64 -1.44 13.22
C LEU A 260 -4.39 -2.88 13.70
N GLY A 261 -3.14 -3.28 13.97
CA GLY A 261 -2.81 -4.63 14.41
C GLY A 261 -2.99 -5.71 13.33
N VAL A 262 -3.07 -5.29 12.05
CA VAL A 262 -3.13 -6.20 10.90
C VAL A 262 -1.74 -6.31 10.29
N ASN A 263 -1.24 -7.53 10.09
CA ASN A 263 0.13 -7.80 9.63
C ASN A 263 0.28 -7.83 8.09
N TYR A 264 -0.67 -7.29 7.37
CA TYR A 264 -0.67 -7.08 5.92
C TYR A 264 -1.40 -5.76 5.61
N GLY A 265 -1.53 -5.39 4.34
CA GLY A 265 -2.20 -4.16 3.92
C GLY A 265 -1.25 -3.08 3.38
N TYR A 266 0.07 -3.23 3.55
CA TYR A 266 1.10 -2.43 2.90
C TYR A 266 2.11 -3.34 2.20
N ASP A 267 2.38 -3.11 0.91
CA ASP A 267 3.33 -3.90 0.13
C ASP A 267 4.04 -3.02 -0.91
N THR A 268 5.36 -3.16 -1.01
CA THR A 268 6.21 -2.45 -1.98
C THR A 268 6.73 -3.36 -3.09
N SER A 269 6.42 -4.65 -3.04
CA SER A 269 6.91 -5.65 -4.01
C SER A 269 5.97 -5.85 -5.21
N ILE A 270 4.90 -5.07 -5.30
CA ILE A 270 3.88 -5.19 -6.33
C ILE A 270 4.40 -4.62 -7.66
N SER A 271 4.26 -5.39 -8.73
CA SER A 271 4.60 -4.97 -10.09
C SER A 271 3.37 -4.52 -10.88
N CYS A 272 3.57 -3.75 -11.97
CA CYS A 272 2.47 -3.37 -12.87
C CYS A 272 2.08 -4.48 -13.87
N ASP A 273 2.42 -5.73 -13.62
CA ASP A 273 2.02 -6.86 -14.47
C ASP A 273 0.77 -7.54 -13.92
N ASN A 274 -0.39 -7.21 -14.51
CA ASN A 274 -1.68 -7.77 -14.11
C ASN A 274 -1.89 -9.23 -14.57
N ARG A 275 -0.97 -9.80 -15.35
CA ARG A 275 -1.03 -11.19 -15.82
C ARG A 275 -0.37 -12.14 -14.84
N ASP A 276 0.44 -11.63 -13.93
CA ASP A 276 1.07 -12.40 -12.87
C ASP A 276 0.06 -12.65 -11.74
N LYS A 277 -0.26 -13.92 -11.51
CA LYS A 277 -1.20 -14.35 -10.45
C LYS A 277 -0.72 -13.97 -9.06
N ASP A 278 0.59 -14.05 -8.83
CA ASP A 278 1.19 -13.71 -7.54
C ASP A 278 1.05 -12.21 -7.28
N ASN A 279 1.11 -11.41 -8.33
CA ASN A 279 0.89 -9.97 -8.24
C ASN A 279 -0.56 -9.60 -7.89
N VAL A 280 -1.53 -10.30 -8.49
CA VAL A 280 -2.95 -10.12 -8.15
C VAL A 280 -3.23 -10.55 -6.70
N ASP A 281 -2.63 -11.65 -6.25
CA ASP A 281 -2.74 -12.10 -4.87
C ASP A 281 -2.19 -11.06 -3.87
N LYS A 282 -1.04 -10.45 -4.17
CA LYS A 282 -0.47 -9.37 -3.37
C LYS A 282 -1.38 -8.14 -3.35
N LEU A 283 -1.88 -7.70 -4.52
CA LEU A 283 -2.82 -6.57 -4.62
C LEU A 283 -4.05 -6.79 -3.75
N ASN A 284 -4.57 -8.03 -3.73
CA ASN A 284 -5.75 -8.39 -2.95
C ASN A 284 -5.50 -8.44 -1.43
N LYS A 285 -4.25 -8.37 -0.98
CA LYS A 285 -3.84 -8.29 0.43
C LYS A 285 -3.36 -6.89 0.84
N THR A 286 -3.44 -5.92 -0.08
CA THR A 286 -2.78 -4.63 0.09
C THR A 286 -3.79 -3.49 0.02
N TRP A 287 -3.80 -2.64 1.06
CA TRP A 287 -4.60 -1.42 1.11
C TRP A 287 -3.82 -0.21 0.58
N ILE A 288 -2.51 -0.16 0.88
CA ILE A 288 -1.61 0.84 0.32
C ILE A 288 -0.49 0.13 -0.45
N VAL A 289 -0.47 0.32 -1.77
CA VAL A 289 0.62 -0.13 -2.63
C VAL A 289 1.72 0.92 -2.60
N GLY A 290 2.87 0.57 -2.02
CA GLY A 290 4.05 1.42 -1.99
C GLY A 290 4.90 1.24 -3.25
N ILE A 291 5.42 2.33 -3.80
CA ILE A 291 6.39 2.33 -4.90
C ILE A 291 7.58 3.16 -4.47
N ASP A 292 8.59 2.48 -3.95
CA ASP A 292 9.77 3.13 -3.35
C ASP A 292 10.75 3.68 -4.39
N GLU A 293 10.70 3.17 -5.62
CA GLU A 293 11.58 3.59 -6.72
C GLU A 293 10.77 4.06 -7.93
N MET A 294 10.29 5.31 -7.87
CA MET A 294 9.47 5.90 -8.94
C MET A 294 10.14 5.84 -10.31
N GLN A 295 11.47 5.97 -10.40
CA GLN A 295 12.17 5.87 -11.67
C GLN A 295 12.02 4.51 -12.34
N GLU A 296 12.14 3.42 -11.59
CA GLU A 296 11.97 2.07 -12.12
C GLU A 296 10.52 1.82 -12.53
N PHE A 297 9.58 2.30 -11.74
CA PHE A 297 8.16 2.25 -12.06
C PHE A 297 7.84 2.98 -13.38
N LEU A 298 8.38 4.17 -13.58
CA LEU A 298 8.14 5.00 -14.76
C LEU A 298 9.00 4.64 -15.98
N LYS A 299 10.00 3.75 -15.87
CA LYS A 299 10.69 3.17 -17.05
C LYS A 299 9.78 2.25 -17.87
N ARG A 300 8.69 1.79 -17.29
CA ARG A 300 7.74 0.89 -17.95
C ARG A 300 6.94 1.61 -19.03
N ASN A 301 6.21 0.82 -19.83
CA ASN A 301 5.35 1.38 -20.85
C ASN A 301 4.26 2.27 -20.22
N PRO A 302 4.13 3.55 -20.64
CA PRO A 302 3.17 4.50 -20.07
C PRO A 302 1.71 4.02 -20.13
N GLU A 303 1.33 3.41 -21.23
CA GLU A 303 -0.05 2.92 -21.41
C GLU A 303 -0.36 1.75 -20.47
N GLN A 304 0.61 0.87 -20.23
CA GLN A 304 0.46 -0.21 -19.25
C GLN A 304 0.35 0.34 -17.83
N THR A 305 1.16 1.31 -17.47
CA THR A 305 1.10 1.97 -16.16
C THR A 305 -0.23 2.69 -15.96
N LYS A 306 -0.69 3.42 -16.97
CA LYS A 306 -2.01 4.07 -16.98
C LYS A 306 -3.14 3.08 -16.79
N GLN A 307 -3.11 1.99 -17.56
CA GLN A 307 -4.09 0.92 -17.46
C GLN A 307 -4.07 0.26 -16.07
N PHE A 308 -2.88 0.01 -15.52
CA PHE A 308 -2.71 -0.54 -14.19
C PHE A 308 -3.31 0.36 -13.10
N LEU A 309 -3.04 1.67 -13.12
CA LEU A 309 -3.59 2.61 -12.13
C LEU A 309 -5.12 2.77 -12.23
N ALA A 310 -5.65 2.79 -13.46
CA ALA A 310 -7.07 3.00 -13.72
C ALA A 310 -7.95 1.76 -13.52
N GLN A 311 -7.34 0.60 -13.26
CA GLN A 311 -8.09 -0.65 -13.16
C GLN A 311 -8.89 -0.71 -11.85
N SER A 312 -10.18 -1.04 -11.95
CA SER A 312 -11.08 -1.17 -10.81
C SER A 312 -11.17 -2.59 -10.25
N PHE A 313 -10.79 -3.59 -11.03
CA PHE A 313 -10.75 -5.00 -10.63
C PHE A 313 -9.64 -5.76 -11.35
N ASP A 314 -9.21 -6.87 -10.75
CA ASP A 314 -8.29 -7.83 -11.34
C ASP A 314 -9.00 -9.17 -11.50
N THR A 315 -8.65 -9.95 -12.53
CA THR A 315 -9.21 -11.27 -12.75
C THR A 315 -8.11 -12.32 -12.63
N ALA A 316 -8.23 -13.17 -11.64
CA ALA A 316 -7.26 -14.25 -11.42
C ALA A 316 -7.91 -15.48 -10.80
N ARG A 317 -7.22 -16.59 -10.88
CA ARG A 317 -7.46 -17.74 -10.04
C ARG A 317 -6.43 -17.71 -8.91
N LEU A 318 -6.82 -17.21 -7.75
CA LEU A 318 -5.95 -17.18 -6.57
C LEU A 318 -5.55 -18.61 -6.14
N SER A 319 -4.53 -18.70 -5.31
CA SER A 319 -4.11 -19.96 -4.71
C SER A 319 -5.29 -20.57 -3.94
N TYR A 320 -5.52 -21.86 -4.14
CA TYR A 320 -6.65 -22.63 -3.58
C TYR A 320 -8.02 -22.36 -4.19
N ALA A 321 -8.23 -21.34 -5.02
CA ALA A 321 -9.50 -21.12 -5.71
C ALA A 321 -9.73 -22.16 -6.82
N LYS A 322 -10.97 -22.68 -6.94
CA LYS A 322 -11.34 -23.64 -8.00
C LYS A 322 -11.59 -22.98 -9.35
N ARG A 323 -11.94 -21.69 -9.36
CA ARG A 323 -12.31 -20.91 -10.55
C ARG A 323 -11.57 -19.57 -10.56
N SER A 324 -11.50 -18.96 -11.75
CA SER A 324 -11.08 -17.57 -11.90
C SER A 324 -12.24 -16.66 -11.49
N GLU A 325 -11.93 -15.64 -10.69
CA GLU A 325 -12.90 -14.68 -10.16
C GLU A 325 -12.39 -13.26 -10.36
N GLN A 326 -13.29 -12.28 -10.25
CA GLN A 326 -12.97 -10.87 -10.29
C GLN A 326 -12.81 -10.36 -8.87
N TYR A 327 -11.66 -9.74 -8.59
CA TYR A 327 -11.32 -9.14 -7.31
C TYR A 327 -11.35 -7.63 -7.46
N LEU A 328 -12.28 -6.97 -6.81
CA LEU A 328 -12.41 -5.52 -6.82
C LEU A 328 -11.23 -4.88 -6.07
N ARG A 329 -10.58 -3.89 -6.68
CA ARG A 329 -9.45 -3.20 -6.05
C ARG A 329 -9.90 -2.33 -4.89
N HIS A 330 -9.30 -2.55 -3.74
CA HIS A 330 -9.46 -1.75 -2.53
C HIS A 330 -8.18 -0.98 -2.18
N CYS A 331 -7.14 -1.08 -2.99
CA CYS A 331 -5.87 -0.41 -2.75
C CYS A 331 -5.83 1.02 -3.32
N VAL A 332 -5.01 1.86 -2.69
CA VAL A 332 -4.53 3.14 -3.19
C VAL A 332 -3.02 3.08 -3.43
N PHE A 333 -2.51 3.99 -4.27
CA PHE A 333 -1.09 4.02 -4.64
C PHE A 333 -0.37 5.15 -3.93
N TYR A 334 0.84 4.85 -3.47
CA TYR A 334 1.74 5.77 -2.79
C TYR A 334 3.16 5.59 -3.31
N GLY A 335 3.78 6.66 -3.80
CA GLY A 335 5.10 6.62 -4.41
C GLY A 335 6.11 7.48 -3.66
N ASN A 336 7.39 7.09 -3.73
CA ASN A 336 8.51 7.82 -3.16
C ASN A 336 9.59 8.08 -4.22
N SER A 337 10.18 9.28 -4.21
CA SER A 337 11.36 9.59 -5.01
C SER A 337 12.39 10.37 -4.20
N ASN A 338 13.66 10.03 -4.38
CA ASN A 338 14.81 10.84 -3.94
C ASN A 338 15.53 11.50 -5.12
N ILE A 339 15.06 11.26 -6.32
CA ILE A 339 15.63 11.79 -7.55
C ILE A 339 14.71 12.86 -8.07
N GLU A 340 15.24 14.03 -8.34
CA GLU A 340 14.50 15.22 -8.74
C GLU A 340 13.75 15.01 -10.07
N TYR A 341 14.44 14.50 -11.08
CA TYR A 341 13.89 14.33 -12.43
C TYR A 341 13.47 12.88 -12.66
N PHE A 342 12.29 12.50 -12.19
CA PHE A 342 11.76 11.14 -12.29
C PHE A 342 10.57 11.01 -13.26
N LEU A 343 9.84 12.09 -13.56
CA LEU A 343 8.76 12.06 -14.54
C LEU A 343 9.31 12.09 -15.96
N LYS A 344 8.92 11.12 -16.77
CA LYS A 344 9.18 11.16 -18.21
C LYS A 344 8.21 12.11 -18.89
N ASP A 345 8.66 12.74 -19.99
CA ASP A 345 7.78 13.51 -20.84
C ASP A 345 6.86 12.57 -21.62
N TYR A 346 5.60 12.57 -21.24
CA TYR A 346 4.55 11.86 -21.95
C TYR A 346 3.65 12.87 -22.63
N THR A 347 3.48 12.74 -23.94
CA THR A 347 2.63 13.59 -24.78
C THR A 347 1.13 13.47 -24.49
N SER A 348 0.72 12.66 -23.51
CA SER A 348 -0.68 12.43 -23.13
C SER A 348 -0.95 12.92 -21.70
N ASN A 349 -2.21 13.27 -21.40
CA ASN A 349 -2.73 13.67 -20.07
C ASN A 349 -2.50 12.65 -18.92
N PHE A 350 -1.46 11.82 -19.04
CA PHE A 350 -1.07 10.81 -18.07
C PHE A 350 -0.58 11.43 -16.75
N GLU A 351 0.06 12.59 -16.83
CA GLU A 351 0.65 13.28 -15.68
C GLU A 351 -0.38 13.65 -14.62
N ARG A 352 -1.64 13.90 -14.98
CA ARG A 352 -2.72 14.20 -14.03
C ARG A 352 -2.89 13.18 -12.90
N ARG A 353 -2.38 11.95 -13.12
CA ARG A 353 -2.47 10.86 -12.13
C ARG A 353 -1.43 10.95 -11.04
N TYR A 354 -0.36 11.72 -11.26
CA TYR A 354 0.73 11.84 -10.31
C TYR A 354 0.56 13.08 -9.47
N TRP A 355 0.11 12.89 -8.25
CA TRP A 355 -0.02 13.94 -7.25
C TRP A 355 1.27 14.05 -6.47
N ILE A 356 2.12 15.00 -6.87
CA ILE A 356 3.46 15.16 -6.32
C ILE A 356 3.42 16.19 -5.19
N MET A 357 4.01 15.82 -4.06
CA MET A 357 4.28 16.71 -2.93
C MET A 357 5.78 16.75 -2.68
N GLU A 358 6.33 17.95 -2.59
CA GLU A 358 7.73 18.17 -2.27
C GLU A 358 7.90 18.26 -0.74
N ALA A 359 9.01 17.71 -0.25
CA ALA A 359 9.33 17.68 1.18
C ALA A 359 10.79 18.02 1.42
N ASP A 360 11.04 18.65 2.58
CA ASP A 360 12.35 18.93 3.16
C ASP A 360 12.50 18.20 4.51
N GLY A 361 12.31 16.88 4.46
CA GLY A 361 12.28 16.05 5.65
C GLY A 361 13.58 15.98 6.42
N GLU A 362 13.48 15.65 7.68
CA GLU A 362 14.60 15.33 8.55
C GLU A 362 14.72 13.83 8.76
N VAL A 363 15.96 13.36 8.96
CA VAL A 363 16.20 11.96 9.30
C VAL A 363 16.06 11.80 10.81
N HIS A 364 15.11 11.00 11.22
CA HIS A 364 14.85 10.73 12.63
C HIS A 364 15.20 9.29 12.99
N ASP A 365 15.67 9.08 14.22
CA ASP A 365 15.93 7.77 14.78
C ASP A 365 14.63 7.01 15.14
N LYS A 366 14.79 5.78 15.61
CA LYS A 366 13.66 4.95 16.00
C LYS A 366 12.88 5.54 17.16
N GLU A 367 13.58 6.08 18.16
CA GLU A 367 12.97 6.65 19.38
C GLU A 367 12.09 7.84 19.05
N TRP A 368 12.54 8.73 18.17
CA TRP A 368 11.73 9.84 17.70
C TRP A 368 10.43 9.36 17.04
N TRP A 369 10.53 8.37 16.14
CA TRP A 369 9.36 7.81 15.48
C TRP A 369 8.38 7.17 16.45
N ASP A 370 8.87 6.43 17.44
CA ASP A 370 8.04 5.73 18.42
C ASP A 370 7.32 6.73 19.36
N ASN A 371 7.98 7.85 19.68
CA ASN A 371 7.41 8.88 20.54
C ASN A 371 6.45 9.85 19.82
N ASN A 372 6.62 10.10 18.52
CA ASN A 372 5.86 11.11 17.79
C ASN A 372 4.76 10.53 16.88
N LEU A 373 5.02 9.41 16.21
CA LEU A 373 4.03 8.71 15.38
C LEU A 373 3.58 7.44 16.10
N THR A 374 2.82 7.65 17.18
CA THR A 374 2.30 6.55 18.01
C THR A 374 1.18 5.79 17.31
N VAL A 375 0.88 4.59 17.81
CA VAL A 375 -0.25 3.77 17.34
C VAL A 375 -1.56 4.56 17.44
N GLU A 376 -1.79 5.21 18.58
CA GLU A 376 -2.98 6.00 18.83
C GLU A 376 -3.10 7.18 17.86
N TYR A 377 -1.98 7.87 17.54
CA TYR A 377 -2.00 8.96 16.57
C TYR A 377 -2.42 8.47 15.18
N CYS A 378 -1.85 7.38 14.71
CA CYS A 378 -2.22 6.75 13.43
C CYS A 378 -3.67 6.30 13.42
N GLN A 379 -4.14 5.69 14.49
CA GLN A 379 -5.53 5.27 14.65
C GLN A 379 -6.49 6.46 14.60
N GLN A 380 -6.14 7.59 15.22
CA GLN A 380 -6.96 8.81 15.19
C GLN A 380 -7.01 9.45 13.79
N VAL A 381 -5.91 9.43 13.04
CA VAL A 381 -5.91 9.85 11.61
C VAL A 381 -6.87 9.00 10.78
N LEU A 382 -6.85 7.68 10.97
CA LEU A 382 -7.75 6.77 10.26
C LEU A 382 -9.21 6.93 10.70
N ALA A 383 -9.47 7.14 12.00
CA ALA A 383 -10.80 7.37 12.53
C ALA A 383 -11.39 8.72 12.06
N GLU A 384 -10.57 9.78 11.99
CA GLU A 384 -10.93 11.07 11.38
C GLU A 384 -11.41 10.89 9.94
N MET A 385 -10.63 10.15 9.14
CA MET A 385 -10.96 9.97 7.72
C MET A 385 -12.14 9.03 7.49
N LYS A 386 -12.34 8.03 8.36
CA LYS A 386 -13.56 7.24 8.38
C LYS A 386 -14.77 8.11 8.65
N TYR A 387 -14.74 8.92 9.71
CA TYR A 387 -15.82 9.87 10.05
C TYR A 387 -16.10 10.83 8.88
N PHE A 388 -15.03 11.38 8.28
CA PHE A 388 -15.17 12.27 7.13
C PHE A 388 -15.80 11.57 5.93
N TYR A 389 -15.40 10.33 5.62
CA TYR A 389 -16.01 9.51 4.58
C TYR A 389 -17.50 9.27 4.84
N GLU A 390 -17.88 8.89 6.06
CA GLU A 390 -19.26 8.58 6.46
C GLU A 390 -20.18 9.83 6.43
N THR A 391 -19.63 11.02 6.65
CA THR A 391 -20.41 12.27 6.72
C THR A 391 -20.39 13.10 5.44
N ASN A 392 -19.48 12.80 4.48
CA ASN A 392 -19.25 13.60 3.28
C ASN A 392 -19.25 12.76 1.98
N HIS A 393 -20.29 11.97 1.75
CA HIS A 393 -20.37 11.06 0.58
C HIS A 393 -20.25 11.75 -0.79
N SER A 394 -20.58 13.04 -0.90
CA SER A 394 -20.48 13.84 -2.12
C SER A 394 -19.12 14.52 -2.30
N PHE A 395 -18.12 14.23 -1.45
CA PHE A 395 -16.81 14.85 -1.56
C PHE A 395 -16.11 14.47 -2.88
N TYR A 396 -15.68 15.51 -3.62
CA TYR A 396 -14.99 15.33 -4.90
C TYR A 396 -13.51 15.00 -4.68
N TYR A 397 -13.18 13.73 -4.70
CA TYR A 397 -11.86 13.21 -4.38
C TYR A 397 -11.04 12.76 -5.60
N THR A 398 -11.67 12.51 -6.76
CA THR A 398 -11.00 11.97 -7.96
C THR A 398 -10.35 13.04 -8.83
N GLY A 399 -10.55 14.31 -8.52
CA GLY A 399 -10.03 15.40 -9.33
C GLY A 399 -9.67 16.64 -8.51
N LEU A 400 -9.13 17.62 -9.21
CA LEU A 400 -8.63 18.86 -8.68
C LEU A 400 -9.39 20.05 -9.29
N SER A 401 -9.54 21.13 -8.55
CA SER A 401 -10.00 22.43 -9.07
C SER A 401 -9.02 22.97 -10.13
N LEU A 402 -9.43 23.90 -10.96
CA LEU A 402 -8.55 24.49 -11.97
C LEU A 402 -7.27 25.07 -11.36
N LYS A 403 -7.39 25.78 -10.22
CA LYS A 403 -6.24 26.32 -9.50
C LYS A 403 -5.30 25.23 -9.01
N GLU A 404 -5.81 24.19 -8.36
CA GLU A 404 -5.02 23.05 -7.90
C GLU A 404 -4.33 22.32 -9.07
N GLN A 405 -5.00 22.23 -10.23
CA GLN A 405 -4.40 21.63 -11.43
C GLN A 405 -3.23 22.46 -11.98
N GLU A 406 -3.34 23.78 -11.96
CA GLU A 406 -2.26 24.68 -12.37
C GLU A 406 -1.07 24.57 -11.43
N GLU A 407 -1.31 24.66 -10.11
CA GLU A 407 -0.26 24.48 -9.09
C GLU A 407 0.41 23.10 -9.19
N LEU A 408 -0.37 22.02 -9.37
CA LEU A 408 0.18 20.67 -9.53
C LEU A 408 1.02 20.55 -10.81
N LYS A 409 0.61 21.16 -11.93
CA LYS A 409 1.38 21.16 -13.18
C LYS A 409 2.74 21.83 -13.00
N GLU A 410 2.81 22.90 -12.22
CA GLU A 410 4.09 23.55 -11.92
C GLU A 410 5.02 22.63 -11.13
N VAL A 411 4.48 21.92 -10.11
CA VAL A 411 5.25 20.92 -9.36
C VAL A 411 5.71 19.79 -10.28
N GLN A 412 4.81 19.22 -11.07
CA GLN A 412 5.13 18.13 -12.01
C GLN A 412 6.19 18.54 -13.02
N PHE A 413 6.14 19.78 -13.48
CA PHE A 413 7.10 20.30 -14.43
C PHE A 413 8.52 20.35 -13.86
N ARG A 414 8.68 20.72 -12.58
CA ARG A 414 9.98 20.68 -11.88
C ARG A 414 10.61 19.28 -11.84
N HIS A 415 9.77 18.25 -11.80
CA HIS A 415 10.22 16.85 -11.73
C HIS A 415 10.29 16.13 -13.10
N LYS A 416 10.06 16.87 -14.19
CA LYS A 416 10.08 16.31 -15.54
C LYS A 416 11.51 16.07 -16.03
N THR A 417 11.74 14.87 -16.57
CA THR A 417 12.95 14.60 -17.35
C THR A 417 12.79 15.24 -18.72
N LEU A 418 13.22 16.46 -18.84
CA LEU A 418 13.12 17.21 -20.09
C LEU A 418 14.13 16.66 -21.10
N ASN A 419 13.70 16.50 -22.35
CA ASN A 419 14.64 16.32 -23.43
C ASN A 419 15.45 17.62 -23.65
N ASN A 420 16.53 17.57 -24.44
CA ASN A 420 17.39 18.72 -24.65
C ASN A 420 16.66 19.93 -25.25
N ASP A 421 15.59 19.69 -25.98
CA ASP A 421 14.83 20.76 -26.67
C ASP A 421 13.82 21.39 -25.71
N ASP A 422 13.13 20.59 -24.90
CA ASP A 422 12.21 21.09 -23.87
C ASP A 422 12.97 21.84 -22.78
N LEU A 423 14.15 21.37 -22.39
CA LEU A 423 15.02 22.09 -21.46
C LEU A 423 15.47 23.43 -22.01
N LEU A 424 15.82 23.50 -23.29
CA LEU A 424 16.19 24.75 -23.94
C LEU A 424 15.00 25.71 -24.05
N GLN A 425 13.83 25.20 -24.45
CA GLN A 425 12.59 25.96 -24.50
C GLN A 425 12.24 26.55 -23.13
N TYR A 426 12.29 25.72 -22.09
CA TYR A 426 12.04 26.13 -20.71
C TYR A 426 12.99 27.26 -20.26
N LYS A 427 14.30 27.09 -20.48
CA LYS A 427 15.30 28.11 -20.14
C LYS A 427 15.03 29.43 -20.84
N ILE A 428 14.65 29.38 -22.11
CA ILE A 428 14.31 30.59 -22.89
C ILE A 428 13.05 31.25 -22.32
N PHE A 429 11.99 30.46 -22.00
CA PHE A 429 10.75 31.04 -21.45
C PHE A 429 10.96 31.61 -20.05
N ASN A 430 11.76 30.99 -19.19
CA ASN A 430 12.09 31.52 -17.86
C ASN A 430 12.74 32.93 -17.97
N VAL A 431 13.54 33.15 -19.00
CA VAL A 431 14.08 34.49 -19.28
C VAL A 431 13.02 35.43 -19.83
N LEU A 432 12.20 34.97 -20.78
CA LEU A 432 11.25 35.82 -21.49
C LEU A 432 9.97 36.16 -20.73
N ASP A 433 9.53 35.28 -19.85
CA ASP A 433 8.28 35.41 -19.08
C ASP A 433 8.47 36.02 -17.68
N LYS A 434 9.71 36.32 -17.31
CA LYS A 434 10.04 36.98 -16.05
C LYS A 434 9.62 38.45 -16.06
N ASP A 435 9.25 38.96 -14.89
CA ASP A 435 9.04 40.36 -14.63
C ASP A 435 10.39 41.07 -14.47
N TYR A 436 10.62 42.09 -15.31
CA TYR A 436 11.79 42.94 -15.25
C TYR A 436 11.42 44.35 -14.80
N ALA A 437 12.30 44.97 -14.02
CA ALA A 437 12.15 46.37 -13.63
C ALA A 437 12.15 47.30 -14.86
N ASN A 438 12.83 46.90 -15.93
CA ASN A 438 12.82 47.60 -17.24
C ASN A 438 12.62 46.55 -18.36
N THR A 439 11.59 46.71 -19.16
CA THR A 439 11.27 45.81 -20.29
C THR A 439 11.93 46.16 -21.61
N ASN A 440 12.60 47.33 -21.70
CA ASN A 440 13.36 47.81 -22.87
C ASN A 440 14.84 47.95 -22.50
N PHE A 441 15.64 46.98 -22.90
CA PHE A 441 17.08 46.99 -22.69
C PHE A 441 17.77 47.82 -23.79
N ASN A 442 18.78 48.62 -23.46
CA ASN A 442 19.51 49.45 -24.42
C ASN A 442 20.47 48.65 -25.29
N ASN A 443 21.03 47.57 -24.75
CA ASN A 443 21.97 46.70 -25.47
C ASN A 443 21.86 45.25 -24.94
N TYR A 444 22.61 44.34 -25.59
CA TYR A 444 22.63 42.92 -25.24
C TYR A 444 23.21 42.67 -23.86
N ASP A 445 24.26 43.39 -23.45
CA ASP A 445 24.93 43.18 -22.18
C ASP A 445 24.00 43.50 -21.00
N GLU A 446 23.20 44.57 -21.11
CA GLU A 446 22.15 44.89 -20.13
C GLU A 446 21.10 43.78 -20.03
N PHE A 447 20.59 43.33 -21.17
CA PHE A 447 19.66 42.19 -21.18
C PHE A 447 20.28 40.93 -20.62
N TYR A 448 21.50 40.58 -21.04
CA TYR A 448 22.20 39.39 -20.59
C TYR A 448 22.44 39.40 -19.07
N ASN A 449 22.90 40.51 -18.51
CA ASN A 449 23.11 40.65 -17.09
C ASN A 449 21.79 40.53 -16.31
N CYS A 450 20.70 41.13 -16.77
CA CYS A 450 19.39 40.95 -16.15
C CYS A 450 18.84 39.54 -16.30
N ALA A 451 19.09 38.88 -17.43
CA ALA A 451 18.64 37.51 -17.70
C ALA A 451 19.39 36.47 -16.86
N ILE A 452 20.70 36.66 -16.65
CA ILE A 452 21.55 35.69 -15.93
C ILE A 452 21.54 35.92 -14.42
N ASN A 453 21.55 37.16 -13.95
CA ASN A 453 21.45 37.46 -12.53
C ASN A 453 20.06 37.09 -11.96
N SER A 454 19.13 36.76 -12.81
CA SER A 454 17.90 36.12 -12.47
C SER A 454 17.99 34.59 -12.61
N ASP A 455 18.98 34.04 -11.97
CA ASP A 455 19.13 32.64 -11.63
C ASP A 455 18.71 31.57 -12.66
N VAL A 456 19.68 31.22 -13.48
CA VAL A 456 19.77 29.88 -14.06
C VAL A 456 20.00 28.81 -12.95
N ARG A 457 20.21 29.19 -11.70
CA ARG A 457 20.38 28.31 -10.53
C ARG A 457 19.08 27.78 -9.97
N VAL A 458 17.92 28.32 -10.34
CA VAL A 458 16.59 27.86 -9.85
C VAL A 458 16.22 26.44 -10.29
N ILE A 459 17.05 25.77 -11.09
CA ILE A 459 16.86 24.34 -11.36
C ILE A 459 17.44 23.44 -10.23
N THR A 460 18.22 23.98 -9.30
CA THR A 460 18.90 23.19 -8.26
C THR A 460 18.67 23.64 -6.82
N GLU A 461 18.01 24.77 -6.58
CA GLU A 461 17.74 25.21 -5.20
C GLU A 461 16.27 25.58 -5.04
N THR A 462 15.59 24.72 -4.30
CA THR A 462 14.32 25.02 -3.65
C THR A 462 14.46 26.30 -2.87
N SER A 463 13.63 27.27 -3.13
CA SER A 463 13.05 27.96 -2.02
C SER A 463 12.65 29.40 -2.24
N ALA A 464 11.65 29.79 -1.52
CA ALA A 464 11.19 31.13 -1.25
C ALA A 464 12.25 32.17 -0.79
N GLU A 465 13.50 31.78 -0.56
CA GLU A 465 14.59 32.69 -0.14
C GLU A 465 15.25 33.45 -1.29
N PHE A 466 14.95 33.11 -2.54
CA PHE A 466 15.57 33.77 -3.69
C PHE A 466 14.72 34.86 -4.35
N PHE A 467 13.50 35.10 -3.87
CA PHE A 467 12.85 36.38 -4.15
C PHE A 467 13.44 37.39 -3.18
N GLY A 468 14.63 37.89 -3.53
CA GLY A 468 15.20 39.04 -2.91
C GLY A 468 14.13 40.12 -2.76
N GLU A 469 14.17 40.82 -1.65
CA GLU A 469 13.30 41.90 -1.22
C GLU A 469 12.57 42.57 -2.38
N LYS A 470 11.22 42.51 -2.35
CA LYS A 470 10.40 43.44 -3.13
C LYS A 470 10.89 44.83 -2.80
N THR A 471 11.75 45.38 -3.65
CA THR A 471 11.94 46.82 -3.63
C THR A 471 10.59 47.41 -4.04
N THR A 472 9.94 47.99 -3.06
CA THR A 472 8.72 48.80 -3.24
C THR A 472 9.06 50.09 -3.94
N ASP A 473 9.44 50.00 -5.22
CA ASP A 473 9.41 51.14 -6.13
C ASP A 473 8.37 50.85 -7.22
N GLU A 474 7.28 51.58 -7.16
CA GLU A 474 6.17 51.58 -8.12
C GLU A 474 6.61 52.18 -9.49
N SER A 475 7.67 51.72 -10.09
CA SER A 475 8.04 52.04 -11.45
C SER A 475 7.77 50.83 -12.35
N ALA A 476 6.69 50.92 -13.11
CA ALA A 476 6.28 50.17 -14.30
C ALA A 476 7.19 49.02 -14.75
N GLY A 477 7.42 48.06 -13.90
CA GLY A 477 8.02 46.76 -14.23
C GLY A 477 7.00 45.87 -14.94
N GLY A 478 7.46 44.91 -15.76
CA GLY A 478 6.57 43.98 -16.46
C GLY A 478 7.33 42.94 -17.27
N GLN A 479 6.59 42.11 -17.98
CA GLN A 479 7.16 41.08 -18.85
C GLN A 479 7.66 41.70 -20.18
N ILE A 480 8.71 41.09 -20.73
CA ILE A 480 9.21 41.46 -22.06
C ILE A 480 8.13 41.18 -23.11
N ASN A 481 7.76 42.18 -23.91
CA ASN A 481 6.79 42.02 -25.00
C ASN A 481 7.47 41.88 -26.35
N LYS A 482 8.71 42.33 -26.48
CA LYS A 482 9.47 42.31 -27.71
C LYS A 482 10.97 42.29 -27.44
N ILE A 483 11.72 41.42 -28.17
CA ILE A 483 13.17 41.28 -28.01
C ILE A 483 13.84 40.96 -29.36
N PRO A 484 15.06 41.51 -29.66
CA PRO A 484 15.78 41.15 -30.86
C PRO A 484 16.14 39.66 -30.92
N VAL A 485 15.87 39.04 -32.05
CA VAL A 485 16.16 37.61 -32.31
C VAL A 485 17.63 37.27 -32.05
N LYS A 486 18.53 38.18 -32.45
CA LYS A 486 19.99 38.03 -32.25
C LYS A 486 20.34 37.84 -30.76
N TRP A 487 19.63 38.54 -29.87
CA TRP A 487 19.93 38.51 -28.44
C TRP A 487 19.57 37.14 -27.80
N ILE A 488 18.44 36.57 -28.19
CA ILE A 488 18.08 35.22 -27.71
C ILE A 488 19.06 34.19 -28.26
N LYS A 489 19.50 34.32 -29.50
CA LYS A 489 20.53 33.42 -30.04
C LYS A 489 21.84 33.53 -29.27
N MET A 490 22.32 34.74 -29.00
CA MET A 490 23.53 34.97 -28.19
C MET A 490 23.39 34.43 -26.78
N LEU A 491 22.25 34.63 -26.13
CA LEU A 491 21.95 34.06 -24.82
C LEU A 491 22.05 32.51 -24.81
N VAL A 492 21.50 31.86 -25.81
CA VAL A 492 21.57 30.39 -25.95
C VAL A 492 23.02 29.92 -26.13
N GLU A 493 23.80 30.64 -26.93
CA GLU A 493 25.19 30.27 -27.18
C GLU A 493 26.10 30.55 -25.97
N GLU A 494 25.91 31.67 -25.28
CA GLU A 494 26.77 32.09 -24.17
C GLU A 494 26.39 31.50 -22.82
N ALA A 495 25.11 31.60 -22.42
CA ALA A 495 24.65 31.13 -21.14
C ALA A 495 24.36 29.62 -21.13
N PHE A 496 23.72 29.12 -22.18
CA PHE A 496 23.29 27.73 -22.25
C PHE A 496 24.29 26.80 -22.95
N LYS A 497 25.42 27.39 -23.45
CA LYS A 497 26.52 26.65 -24.09
C LYS A 497 26.06 25.76 -25.25
N ARG A 498 25.07 26.21 -26.03
CA ARG A 498 24.49 25.44 -27.12
C ARG A 498 24.40 26.24 -28.39
N THR A 499 25.03 25.79 -29.48
CA THR A 499 24.93 26.39 -30.80
C THR A 499 23.72 25.85 -31.53
N VAL A 500 22.82 26.75 -31.94
CA VAL A 500 21.56 26.39 -32.62
C VAL A 500 21.21 27.43 -33.69
N SER A 501 20.42 27.02 -34.68
CA SER A 501 19.96 27.97 -35.71
C SER A 501 18.81 28.85 -35.17
N THR A 502 18.69 30.06 -35.76
CA THR A 502 17.56 30.95 -35.46
C THR A 502 16.20 30.28 -35.76
N GLN A 503 16.13 29.49 -36.83
CA GLN A 503 14.92 28.76 -37.21
C GLN A 503 14.51 27.75 -36.13
N TYR A 504 15.49 27.08 -35.56
CA TYR A 504 15.25 26.12 -34.47
C TYR A 504 14.73 26.83 -33.21
N ILE A 505 15.35 27.94 -32.78
CA ILE A 505 14.84 28.74 -31.65
C ILE A 505 13.42 29.22 -31.94
N THR A 506 13.17 29.75 -33.17
CA THR A 506 11.84 30.20 -33.57
C THR A 506 10.79 29.12 -33.45
N ALA A 507 11.10 27.88 -33.88
CA ALA A 507 10.19 26.75 -33.75
C ALA A 507 9.90 26.43 -32.28
N LEU A 508 10.93 26.42 -31.42
CA LEU A 508 10.78 26.13 -29.97
C LEU A 508 9.86 27.13 -29.27
N ILE A 509 9.94 28.41 -29.56
CA ILE A 509 9.21 29.47 -28.85
C ILE A 509 7.93 29.92 -29.53
N SER A 510 7.58 29.36 -30.70
CA SER A 510 6.43 29.76 -31.52
C SER A 510 5.06 29.69 -30.83
N ILE A 511 4.93 28.95 -29.73
CA ILE A 511 3.70 28.86 -28.94
C ILE A 511 3.32 30.19 -28.29
N LYS A 512 4.33 31.00 -27.90
CA LYS A 512 4.14 32.27 -27.18
C LYS A 512 4.70 33.49 -27.92
N TRP A 513 5.55 33.29 -28.91
CA TRP A 513 6.33 34.36 -29.57
C TRP A 513 6.31 34.25 -31.07
N GLU A 514 6.03 35.37 -31.74
CA GLU A 514 6.03 35.50 -33.21
C GLU A 514 7.33 36.13 -33.71
N TYR A 515 7.95 35.52 -34.73
CA TYR A 515 9.09 36.07 -35.42
C TYR A 515 8.63 37.08 -36.48
N LYS A 516 8.98 38.38 -36.30
CA LYS A 516 8.64 39.43 -37.28
C LYS A 516 9.62 40.59 -37.25
N LYS A 517 9.60 41.41 -38.33
CA LYS A 517 10.31 42.70 -38.34
C LYS A 517 9.56 43.70 -37.46
N ALA A 518 10.27 44.29 -36.50
CA ALA A 518 9.72 45.28 -35.57
C ALA A 518 10.77 46.33 -35.23
N LYS A 519 10.32 47.52 -34.77
CA LYS A 519 11.25 48.54 -34.24
C LYS A 519 11.60 48.15 -32.79
N TYR A 520 12.91 48.09 -32.52
CA TYR A 520 13.46 47.95 -31.18
C TYR A 520 14.48 49.05 -30.96
N ASN A 521 14.31 49.90 -29.95
CA ASN A 521 15.14 51.09 -29.72
C ASN A 521 15.32 51.97 -30.98
N ASN A 522 14.23 52.26 -31.69
CA ASN A 522 14.17 53.04 -32.95
C ASN A 522 14.86 52.39 -34.17
N VAL A 523 15.38 51.19 -34.05
CA VAL A 523 15.98 50.43 -35.15
C VAL A 523 15.04 49.31 -35.60
N THR A 524 14.79 49.22 -36.91
CA THR A 524 14.01 48.11 -37.48
C THR A 524 14.88 46.87 -37.56
N THR A 525 14.54 45.84 -36.80
CA THR A 525 15.27 44.57 -36.75
C THR A 525 14.32 43.38 -36.69
N ASN A 526 14.83 42.17 -36.82
CA ASN A 526 14.07 40.97 -36.58
C ASN A 526 13.92 40.77 -35.05
N CYS A 527 12.69 40.65 -34.60
CA CYS A 527 12.33 40.48 -33.20
C CYS A 527 11.45 39.24 -32.98
N TYR A 528 11.53 38.68 -31.80
CA TYR A 528 10.43 37.90 -31.23
C TYR A 528 9.48 38.85 -30.54
N VAL A 529 8.20 38.75 -30.85
CA VAL A 529 7.13 39.56 -30.26
C VAL A 529 6.13 38.65 -29.61
N ARG A 530 5.74 38.94 -28.37
CA ARG A 530 4.79 38.14 -27.61
C ARG A 530 3.44 38.11 -28.33
N ILE A 531 2.85 36.91 -28.42
CA ILE A 531 1.51 36.74 -28.97
C ILE A 531 0.53 37.10 -27.84
N GLU A 532 -0.19 38.21 -28.03
CA GLU A 532 -1.30 38.56 -27.13
C GLU A 532 -2.44 37.55 -27.34
N LYS A 533 -2.92 36.96 -26.23
CA LYS A 533 -4.07 36.05 -26.25
C LYS A 533 -5.37 36.84 -26.16
#